data_3701e9f1de9b63fb323ba90ecf7e29be
#
_entry.id   3701e9f1de9b63fb323ba90ecf7e29be
#
_cell.length_a   1.000
_cell.length_b   1.000
_cell.length_c   1.000
_cell.angle_alpha   90.00
_cell.angle_beta   90.00
_cell.angle_gamma   90.00
#
_symmetry.space_group_name_H-M   'P 1'
#
loop_
_entity.id
_entity.type
_entity.pdbx_description
1 polymer ?
#
loop_
_entity_poly.entity_id
_entity_poly.type
_entity_poly.pdbx_seq_one_letter_code
_entity_poly.pdbx_strand_id
1 'polypeptide(L)'
;MPEIQLLDQATINQIAAGEVIDRPSSVVKELLENAIDAKATAITVEIKDGGISFIRITDNGCGIEKDQVRKAFLRHATSKLHTIDDLLDIGSLGFRGEALSSIAAIAQVELISKPPEAMLGISYQIEDGEEKSLTQIGAPDGTTILVRNLFYHVPARKKFLKTAATEGNYINQLMENMAMLRPDISMRFINGGQNKLYTSGNGRLKDLIYTIYGREISSNVLEINYECPLFAVTGYIGKPIISRGNRTFENYYINGRFVKSRLIAAAIEQAYKPFMMQHRYPFTVLHIKIKPELIDVNVHPAKMEVRFQQENEIYELLAGAIENTLRGKEFIPDVSDDGKAEKKVQEKQKLPEPFEQRRLQAMKEIIPPPPAEHKIQNEQKPSAEHKTQSEQKIFKENKIQSEQKLPKNEEQPKVLSKLSEPVCEYKAEKKQTIKDSDSKWESASGIHKRIGQDVSQTVNQMPPQPEQKLEKPEQQTLF
;
A
#
# COMPACT_ATOMS: atom_id res chain seq x y z
N MET A 1 47.83 -4.18 14.06
CA MET A 1 46.49 -4.64 13.70
C MET A 1 45.51 -3.58 14.16
N PRO A 2 44.42 -3.29 13.44
CA PRO A 2 43.39 -2.38 13.97
C PRO A 2 42.84 -2.99 15.26
N GLU A 3 42.63 -2.14 16.26
CA GLU A 3 42.12 -2.54 17.57
C GLU A 3 40.58 -2.68 17.49
N ILE A 4 40.06 -3.76 18.05
CA ILE A 4 38.62 -4.01 18.13
C ILE A 4 38.08 -3.19 19.31
N GLN A 5 37.16 -2.27 19.03
CA GLN A 5 36.52 -1.41 20.03
C GLN A 5 35.03 -1.64 20.10
N LEU A 6 34.45 -1.56 21.29
CA LEU A 6 33.01 -1.58 21.47
C LEU A 6 32.44 -0.22 21.07
N LEU A 7 31.43 -0.23 20.20
CA LEU A 7 30.73 0.98 19.81
C LEU A 7 29.85 1.51 20.96
N ASP A 8 29.61 2.80 20.97
CA ASP A 8 28.62 3.41 21.86
C ASP A 8 27.20 2.98 21.54
N GLN A 9 26.30 3.01 22.52
CA GLN A 9 24.94 2.52 22.39
C GLN A 9 24.14 3.29 21.33
N ALA A 10 24.37 4.59 21.15
CA ALA A 10 23.72 5.39 20.13
C ALA A 10 24.09 4.91 18.72
N THR A 11 25.38 4.70 18.48
CA THR A 11 25.90 4.15 17.21
C THR A 11 25.34 2.75 16.94
N ILE A 12 25.33 1.85 17.93
CA ILE A 12 24.73 0.51 17.81
C ILE A 12 23.25 0.63 17.43
N ASN A 13 22.52 1.55 18.07
CA ASN A 13 21.10 1.77 17.80
C ASN A 13 20.86 2.28 16.38
N GLN A 14 21.69 3.20 15.88
CA GLN A 14 21.58 3.74 14.53
C GLN A 14 21.92 2.71 13.44
N ILE A 15 22.93 1.85 13.67
CA ILE A 15 23.29 0.76 12.75
C ILE A 15 22.13 -0.23 12.64
N ALA A 16 21.64 -0.72 13.79
CA ALA A 16 20.55 -1.69 13.81
C ALA A 16 19.20 -1.10 13.28
N ALA A 17 18.90 0.17 13.62
CA ALA A 17 17.76 0.86 13.02
C ALA A 17 17.85 0.90 11.50
N GLY A 18 19.07 1.03 11.00
CA GLY A 18 19.35 0.99 9.59
C GLY A 18 19.09 -0.34 8.90
N GLU A 19 19.13 -1.45 9.59
CA GLU A 19 18.78 -2.77 9.05
C GLU A 19 17.26 -2.96 8.94
N VAL A 20 16.49 -2.30 9.81
CA VAL A 20 15.02 -2.36 9.84
C VAL A 20 14.39 -1.30 8.95
N ILE A 21 14.90 -0.07 8.98
CA ILE A 21 14.34 1.09 8.27
C ILE A 21 15.34 1.58 7.22
N ASP A 22 15.09 1.27 5.95
CA ASP A 22 15.93 1.69 4.82
C ASP A 22 15.43 2.95 4.10
N ARG A 23 14.13 3.25 4.19
CA ARG A 23 13.48 4.37 3.49
C ARG A 23 12.16 4.81 4.18
N PRO A 24 11.56 5.96 3.75
CA PRO A 24 10.30 6.44 4.32
C PRO A 24 9.14 5.45 4.22
N SER A 25 9.04 4.68 3.12
CA SER A 25 7.98 3.67 2.97
C SER A 25 8.09 2.52 3.97
N SER A 26 9.30 2.22 4.49
CA SER A 26 9.48 1.22 5.55
C SER A 26 8.91 1.72 6.88
N VAL A 27 9.10 3.01 7.21
CA VAL A 27 8.45 3.64 8.38
C VAL A 27 6.94 3.56 8.27
N VAL A 28 6.37 3.99 7.11
CA VAL A 28 4.92 3.96 6.89
C VAL A 28 4.39 2.53 6.98
N LYS A 29 5.09 1.54 6.44
CA LYS A 29 4.69 0.14 6.49
C LYS A 29 4.58 -0.37 7.93
N GLU A 30 5.63 -0.21 8.72
CA GLU A 30 5.65 -0.68 10.12
C GLU A 30 4.56 -0.01 10.97
N LEU A 31 4.36 1.30 10.80
CA LEU A 31 3.32 2.04 11.54
C LEU A 31 1.90 1.66 11.08
N LEU A 32 1.67 1.40 9.78
CA LEU A 32 0.40 0.89 9.27
C LEU A 32 0.10 -0.51 9.82
N GLU A 33 1.10 -1.40 9.82
CA GLU A 33 0.94 -2.74 10.40
C GLU A 33 0.58 -2.67 11.88
N ASN A 34 1.16 -1.74 12.64
CA ASN A 34 0.81 -1.50 14.04
C ASN A 34 -0.63 -1.00 14.20
N ALA A 35 -1.09 -0.06 13.35
CA ALA A 35 -2.46 0.44 13.38
C ALA A 35 -3.49 -0.67 13.05
N ILE A 36 -3.19 -1.55 12.07
CA ILE A 36 -4.01 -2.70 11.72
C ILE A 36 -4.08 -3.70 12.89
N ASP A 37 -2.95 -3.99 13.52
CA ASP A 37 -2.87 -4.89 14.67
C ASP A 37 -3.62 -4.30 15.89
N ALA A 38 -3.64 -2.95 16.05
CA ALA A 38 -4.46 -2.24 17.04
C ALA A 38 -5.96 -2.25 16.72
N LYS A 39 -6.41 -3.01 15.69
CA LYS A 39 -7.80 -3.14 15.26
C LYS A 39 -8.44 -1.83 14.80
N ALA A 40 -7.64 -0.94 14.25
CA ALA A 40 -8.16 0.29 13.66
C ALA A 40 -9.13 0.00 12.50
N THR A 41 -10.20 0.76 12.44
CA THR A 41 -11.18 0.74 11.33
C THR A 41 -11.00 1.93 10.38
N ALA A 42 -10.22 2.94 10.80
CA ALA A 42 -9.89 4.10 10.00
C ALA A 42 -8.43 4.50 10.24
N ILE A 43 -7.67 4.68 9.15
CA ILE A 43 -6.25 5.05 9.21
C ILE A 43 -6.01 6.21 8.22
N THR A 44 -5.37 7.28 8.70
CA THR A 44 -4.95 8.40 7.86
C THR A 44 -3.43 8.49 7.86
N VAL A 45 -2.83 8.52 6.68
CA VAL A 45 -1.39 8.74 6.46
C VAL A 45 -1.20 10.07 5.75
N GLU A 46 -0.38 10.94 6.32
CA GLU A 46 0.02 12.21 5.69
C GLU A 46 1.53 12.29 5.62
N ILE A 47 2.03 12.71 4.46
CA ILE A 47 3.47 12.90 4.24
C ILE A 47 3.78 14.25 3.58
N LYS A 48 5.02 14.74 3.83
CA LYS A 48 5.63 15.84 3.08
C LYS A 48 7.02 15.41 2.61
N ASP A 49 7.47 15.95 1.48
CA ASP A 49 8.77 15.67 0.88
C ASP A 49 9.07 14.17 0.74
N GLY A 50 8.08 13.40 0.24
CA GLY A 50 8.23 11.94 0.11
C GLY A 50 8.34 11.18 1.43
N GLY A 51 7.95 11.79 2.56
CA GLY A 51 8.08 11.21 3.90
C GLY A 51 9.43 11.47 4.58
N ILE A 52 10.31 12.28 3.97
CA ILE A 52 11.63 12.59 4.54
C ILE A 52 11.51 13.65 5.63
N SER A 53 10.78 14.74 5.37
CA SER A 53 10.60 15.82 6.35
C SER A 53 9.48 15.54 7.34
N PHE A 54 8.44 14.83 6.92
CA PHE A 54 7.25 14.62 7.74
C PHE A 54 6.47 13.38 7.32
N ILE A 55 6.12 12.55 8.33
CA ILE A 55 5.15 11.47 8.24
C ILE A 55 4.22 11.60 9.45
N ARG A 56 2.91 11.54 9.24
CA ARG A 56 1.91 11.44 10.28
C ARG A 56 0.99 10.27 9.98
N ILE A 57 0.83 9.38 10.95
CA ILE A 57 -0.11 8.27 10.87
C ILE A 57 -1.06 8.39 12.04
N THR A 58 -2.35 8.45 11.75
CA THR A 58 -3.43 8.53 12.75
C THR A 58 -4.36 7.35 12.53
N ASP A 59 -4.63 6.61 13.59
CA ASP A 59 -5.57 5.51 13.64
C ASP A 59 -6.60 5.71 14.76
N ASN A 60 -7.70 4.99 14.69
CA ASN A 60 -8.73 4.91 15.71
C ASN A 60 -8.74 3.54 16.42
N GLY A 61 -7.58 2.91 16.56
CA GLY A 61 -7.43 1.63 17.24
C GLY A 61 -7.56 1.68 18.76
N CYS A 62 -7.09 0.64 19.44
CA CYS A 62 -7.22 0.52 20.90
C CYS A 62 -6.40 1.52 21.72
N GLY A 63 -5.50 2.28 21.09
CA GLY A 63 -4.60 3.18 21.81
C GLY A 63 -3.51 2.45 22.61
N ILE A 64 -2.70 3.22 23.35
CA ILE A 64 -1.62 2.73 24.22
C ILE A 64 -1.79 3.35 25.60
N GLU A 65 -1.78 2.52 26.63
CA GLU A 65 -1.85 2.95 28.03
C GLU A 65 -0.62 3.75 28.44
N LYS A 66 -0.79 4.70 29.38
CA LYS A 66 0.24 5.61 29.83
C LYS A 66 1.53 4.92 30.31
N ASP A 67 1.38 3.85 31.06
CA ASP A 67 2.49 3.06 31.62
C ASP A 67 3.18 2.18 30.56
N GLN A 68 2.54 1.95 29.41
CA GLN A 68 3.06 1.16 28.29
C GLN A 68 3.80 2.01 27.25
N VAL A 69 3.56 3.34 27.18
CA VAL A 69 4.14 4.19 26.14
C VAL A 69 5.67 4.14 26.12
N ARG A 70 6.32 4.26 27.28
CA ARG A 70 7.79 4.15 27.36
C ARG A 70 8.29 2.78 26.93
N LYS A 71 7.58 1.72 27.31
CA LYS A 71 7.93 0.34 26.95
C LYS A 71 7.83 0.09 25.45
N ALA A 72 6.88 0.74 24.75
CA ALA A 72 6.71 0.61 23.31
C ALA A 72 7.91 1.09 22.50
N PHE A 73 8.77 1.95 23.08
CA PHE A 73 10.03 2.42 22.48
C PHE A 73 11.27 1.64 22.93
N LEU A 74 11.13 0.64 23.78
CA LEU A 74 12.23 -0.26 24.12
C LEU A 74 12.43 -1.31 23.04
N ARG A 75 13.67 -1.71 22.81
CA ARG A 75 14.00 -2.81 21.89
C ARG A 75 13.48 -4.12 22.45
N HIS A 76 12.99 -4.98 21.54
CA HIS A 76 12.46 -6.30 21.87
C HIS A 76 11.23 -6.25 22.79
N ALA A 77 10.60 -5.08 22.94
CA ALA A 77 9.34 -4.96 23.66
C ALA A 77 8.15 -5.15 22.68
N THR A 78 7.38 -6.18 22.89
CA THR A 78 6.19 -6.49 22.07
C THR A 78 5.06 -7.03 22.94
N SER A 79 3.84 -6.66 22.60
CA SER A 79 2.62 -7.23 23.17
C SER A 79 2.07 -8.42 22.35
N LYS A 80 2.77 -8.79 21.26
CA LYS A 80 2.23 -9.68 20.22
C LYS A 80 2.81 -11.10 20.26
N LEU A 81 3.94 -11.29 20.95
CA LEU A 81 4.61 -12.57 21.14
C LEU A 81 5.00 -12.75 22.61
N HIS A 82 4.72 -13.91 23.17
CA HIS A 82 5.10 -14.27 24.53
C HIS A 82 6.03 -15.49 24.56
N THR A 83 5.91 -16.37 23.56
CA THR A 83 6.67 -17.62 23.48
C THR A 83 7.29 -17.79 22.10
N ILE A 84 8.26 -18.72 21.99
CA ILE A 84 8.87 -19.09 20.70
C ILE A 84 7.84 -19.79 19.79
N ASP A 85 6.89 -20.49 20.37
CA ASP A 85 5.84 -21.19 19.62
C ASP A 85 4.89 -20.24 18.91
N ASP A 86 4.69 -19.01 19.46
CA ASP A 86 3.91 -17.96 18.81
C ASP A 86 4.52 -17.53 17.45
N LEU A 87 5.82 -17.81 17.22
CA LEU A 87 6.48 -17.56 15.93
C LEU A 87 5.98 -18.48 14.80
N LEU A 88 5.40 -19.63 15.15
CA LEU A 88 4.86 -20.59 14.18
C LEU A 88 3.46 -20.21 13.72
N ASP A 89 2.69 -19.51 14.57
CA ASP A 89 1.33 -19.06 14.27
C ASP A 89 1.20 -17.52 14.38
N ILE A 90 1.99 -16.81 13.55
CA ILE A 90 2.02 -15.34 13.59
C ILE A 90 0.76 -14.78 12.95
N GLY A 91 -0.28 -14.57 13.76
CA GLY A 91 -1.53 -13.90 13.36
C GLY A 91 -1.41 -12.39 13.23
N SER A 92 -0.35 -11.76 13.78
CA SER A 92 -0.10 -10.31 13.70
C SER A 92 0.83 -9.96 12.53
N LEU A 93 0.67 -8.76 11.96
CA LEU A 93 1.55 -8.28 10.87
C LEU A 93 2.94 -7.90 11.39
N GLY A 94 3.02 -7.22 12.54
CA GLY A 94 4.27 -6.85 13.22
C GLY A 94 4.51 -7.71 14.47
N PHE A 95 5.72 -8.21 14.72
CA PHE A 95 6.03 -9.02 15.90
C PHE A 95 7.39 -8.75 16.56
N ARG A 96 8.32 -8.06 15.87
CA ARG A 96 9.72 -7.95 16.32
C ARG A 96 9.94 -7.03 17.52
N GLY A 97 9.01 -6.12 17.84
CA GLY A 97 9.18 -5.15 18.94
C GLY A 97 10.35 -4.18 18.73
N GLU A 98 10.71 -3.87 17.48
CA GLU A 98 11.88 -3.03 17.15
C GLU A 98 11.52 -1.81 16.29
N ALA A 99 10.31 -1.73 15.73
CA ALA A 99 9.93 -0.70 14.79
C ALA A 99 10.00 0.71 15.40
N LEU A 100 9.31 0.93 16.54
CA LEU A 100 9.27 2.25 17.18
C LEU A 100 10.62 2.68 17.72
N SER A 101 11.38 1.77 18.35
CA SER A 101 12.74 2.05 18.83
C SER A 101 13.70 2.38 17.69
N SER A 102 13.59 1.68 16.56
CA SER A 102 14.39 1.96 15.36
C SER A 102 14.04 3.30 14.72
N ILE A 103 12.77 3.66 14.64
CA ILE A 103 12.33 4.96 14.10
C ILE A 103 12.83 6.10 15.01
N ALA A 104 12.70 5.94 16.33
CA ALA A 104 13.14 6.94 17.31
C ALA A 104 14.66 7.16 17.32
N ALA A 105 15.46 6.17 16.92
CA ALA A 105 16.91 6.30 16.81
C ALA A 105 17.38 7.10 15.58
N ILE A 106 16.52 7.33 14.58
CA ILE A 106 16.86 7.95 13.29
C ILE A 106 15.99 9.14 12.91
N ALA A 107 15.04 9.50 13.77
CA ALA A 107 14.07 10.56 13.53
C ALA A 107 13.58 11.18 14.85
N GLN A 108 12.99 12.35 14.77
CA GLN A 108 12.24 12.96 15.86
C GLN A 108 10.82 12.40 15.85
N VAL A 109 10.39 11.78 16.96
CA VAL A 109 9.09 11.10 17.05
C VAL A 109 8.24 11.71 18.14
N GLU A 110 6.98 11.96 17.80
CA GLU A 110 5.93 12.33 18.75
C GLU A 110 4.81 11.31 18.65
N LEU A 111 4.49 10.66 19.75
CA LEU A 111 3.36 9.74 19.87
C LEU A 111 2.29 10.38 20.72
N ILE A 112 1.07 10.47 20.18
CA ILE A 112 -0.14 10.90 20.87
C ILE A 112 -1.07 9.71 20.89
N SER A 113 -1.46 9.25 22.09
CA SER A 113 -2.34 8.09 22.19
C SER A 113 -3.34 8.22 23.32
N LYS A 114 -4.54 7.70 23.08
CA LYS A 114 -5.61 7.64 24.07
C LYS A 114 -6.39 6.33 23.89
N PRO A 115 -6.38 5.42 24.88
CA PRO A 115 -7.32 4.32 24.91
C PRO A 115 -8.77 4.82 25.07
N PRO A 116 -9.78 4.11 24.54
CA PRO A 116 -11.19 4.53 24.62
C PRO A 116 -11.70 4.72 26.05
N GLU A 117 -11.17 3.95 27.00
CA GLU A 117 -11.57 3.98 28.41
C GLU A 117 -10.91 5.11 29.20
N ALA A 118 -9.85 5.71 28.66
CA ALA A 118 -9.10 6.79 29.32
C ALA A 118 -9.77 8.15 29.11
N MET A 119 -9.84 8.98 30.16
CA MET A 119 -10.37 10.36 30.06
C MET A 119 -9.41 11.30 29.32
N LEU A 120 -8.10 11.11 29.50
CA LEU A 120 -7.04 11.92 28.90
C LEU A 120 -6.09 11.04 28.12
N GLY A 121 -5.61 11.57 27.02
CA GLY A 121 -4.53 11.00 26.23
C GLY A 121 -3.17 11.44 26.73
N ILE A 122 -2.13 10.96 26.05
CA ILE A 122 -0.74 11.20 26.35
C ILE A 122 -0.06 11.69 25.10
N SER A 123 0.79 12.71 25.21
CA SER A 123 1.81 13.09 24.24
C SER A 123 3.18 12.68 24.78
N TYR A 124 3.89 11.87 24.01
CA TYR A 124 5.24 11.41 24.30
C TYR A 124 6.18 11.82 23.16
N GLN A 125 7.22 12.55 23.50
CA GLN A 125 8.22 13.02 22.54
C GLN A 125 9.55 12.36 22.83
N ILE A 126 10.16 11.79 21.80
CA ILE A 126 11.46 11.12 21.84
C ILE A 126 12.31 11.58 20.65
N GLU A 127 13.55 11.88 20.90
CA GLU A 127 14.55 12.30 19.93
C GLU A 127 15.88 11.64 20.26
N ASP A 128 16.55 11.06 19.25
CA ASP A 128 17.81 10.31 19.41
C ASP A 128 17.72 9.14 20.41
N GLY A 129 16.51 8.56 20.56
CA GLY A 129 16.26 7.53 21.55
C GLY A 129 16.13 8.04 23.00
N GLU A 130 16.17 9.36 23.22
CA GLU A 130 16.00 9.98 24.53
C GLU A 130 14.61 10.59 24.68
N GLU A 131 13.97 10.33 25.82
CA GLU A 131 12.70 10.97 26.19
C GLU A 131 12.91 12.49 26.37
N LYS A 132 12.14 13.30 25.66
CA LYS A 132 12.14 14.76 25.79
C LYS A 132 10.97 15.24 26.64
N SER A 133 9.77 14.64 26.45
CA SER A 133 8.61 14.99 27.25
C SER A 133 7.57 13.85 27.29
N LEU A 134 6.84 13.79 28.41
CA LEU A 134 5.65 12.95 28.59
C LEU A 134 4.59 13.77 29.28
N THR A 135 3.54 14.18 28.58
CA THR A 135 2.48 15.05 29.07
C THR A 135 1.11 14.48 28.83
N GLN A 136 0.16 14.76 29.72
CA GLN A 136 -1.23 14.42 29.50
C GLN A 136 -1.90 15.52 28.66
N ILE A 137 -2.66 15.11 27.65
CA ILE A 137 -3.37 16.01 26.73
C ILE A 137 -4.77 15.49 26.42
N GLY A 138 -5.65 16.37 25.97
CA GLY A 138 -6.89 15.95 25.29
C GLY A 138 -6.57 15.39 23.92
N ALA A 139 -6.99 14.15 23.65
CA ALA A 139 -6.78 13.50 22.36
C ALA A 139 -8.01 12.65 21.99
N PRO A 140 -8.28 12.41 20.70
CA PRO A 140 -9.24 11.43 20.25
C PRO A 140 -8.76 10.00 20.59
N ASP A 141 -9.69 9.03 20.60
CA ASP A 141 -9.38 7.61 20.78
C ASP A 141 -8.48 7.11 19.65
N GLY A 142 -7.54 6.22 19.97
CA GLY A 142 -6.55 5.67 19.03
C GLY A 142 -5.16 6.24 19.21
N THR A 143 -4.34 6.17 18.13
CA THR A 143 -2.95 6.60 18.17
C THR A 143 -2.61 7.50 16.99
N THR A 144 -1.86 8.56 17.25
CA THR A 144 -1.24 9.40 16.23
C THR A 144 0.27 9.39 16.43
N ILE A 145 1.02 9.00 15.41
CA ILE A 145 2.48 9.04 15.42
C ILE A 145 2.94 10.04 14.35
N LEU A 146 3.76 10.99 14.81
CA LEU A 146 4.42 11.98 13.95
C LEU A 146 5.90 11.67 13.92
N VAL A 147 6.46 11.52 12.74
CA VAL A 147 7.88 11.32 12.49
C VAL A 147 8.39 12.51 11.68
N ARG A 148 9.36 13.23 12.21
CA ARG A 148 9.97 14.40 11.58
C ARG A 148 11.45 14.17 11.32
N ASN A 149 11.95 14.77 10.24
CA ASN A 149 13.36 14.81 9.90
C ASN A 149 14.02 13.43 9.83
N LEU A 150 13.40 12.50 9.11
CA LEU A 150 13.92 11.13 8.97
C LEU A 150 15.36 11.13 8.45
N PHE A 151 16.24 10.34 9.09
CA PHE A 151 17.68 10.22 8.79
C PHE A 151 18.49 11.50 9.03
N TYR A 152 18.05 12.42 9.91
CA TYR A 152 18.77 13.66 10.14
C TYR A 152 20.18 13.45 10.73
N HIS A 153 20.39 12.43 11.56
CA HIS A 153 21.67 12.02 12.10
C HIS A 153 22.37 10.89 11.32
N VAL A 154 21.78 10.42 10.23
CA VAL A 154 22.33 9.34 9.39
C VAL A 154 22.54 9.83 7.95
N PRO A 155 23.50 10.76 7.72
CA PRO A 155 23.66 11.42 6.41
C PRO A 155 24.02 10.43 5.29
N ALA A 156 24.68 9.34 5.60
CA ALA A 156 24.99 8.29 4.64
C ALA A 156 23.69 7.71 4.05
N ARG A 157 22.69 7.37 4.87
CA ARG A 157 21.39 6.87 4.39
C ARG A 157 20.62 7.93 3.63
N LYS A 158 20.59 9.16 4.11
CA LYS A 158 19.92 10.27 3.43
C LYS A 158 20.40 10.44 1.99
N LYS A 159 21.69 10.18 1.71
CA LYS A 159 22.29 10.22 0.37
C LYS A 159 21.78 9.11 -0.57
N PHE A 160 21.36 7.96 -0.04
CA PHE A 160 20.84 6.84 -0.84
C PHE A 160 19.34 6.96 -1.16
N LEU A 161 18.62 7.89 -0.54
CA LEU A 161 17.22 8.14 -0.85
C LEU A 161 17.08 8.66 -2.28
N LYS A 162 15.99 8.27 -2.92
CA LYS A 162 15.61 8.80 -4.22
C LYS A 162 15.01 10.19 -4.07
N THR A 163 14.52 10.77 -5.17
CA THR A 163 13.83 12.05 -5.12
C THR A 163 12.55 11.95 -4.27
N ALA A 164 12.13 13.05 -3.66
CA ALA A 164 10.90 13.10 -2.86
C ALA A 164 9.65 12.58 -3.62
N ALA A 165 9.59 12.85 -4.93
CA ALA A 165 8.53 12.31 -5.79
C ALA A 165 8.59 10.78 -5.89
N THR A 166 9.78 10.21 -6.04
CA THR A 166 9.96 8.75 -6.13
C THR A 166 9.64 8.07 -4.80
N GLU A 167 10.12 8.61 -3.67
CA GLU A 167 9.81 8.07 -2.33
C GLU A 167 8.30 8.19 -2.03
N GLY A 168 7.67 9.30 -2.42
CA GLY A 168 6.21 9.47 -2.32
C GLY A 168 5.42 8.46 -3.15
N ASN A 169 5.93 8.06 -4.32
CA ASN A 169 5.31 7.03 -5.15
C ASN A 169 5.43 5.63 -4.52
N TYR A 170 6.55 5.31 -3.85
CA TYR A 170 6.67 4.05 -3.09
C TYR A 170 5.65 3.97 -1.96
N ILE A 171 5.43 5.10 -1.25
CA ILE A 171 4.40 5.15 -0.19
C ILE A 171 3.00 5.03 -0.79
N ASN A 172 2.72 5.70 -1.94
CA ASN A 172 1.43 5.56 -2.61
C ASN A 172 1.13 4.10 -2.98
N GLN A 173 2.09 3.40 -3.59
CA GLN A 173 1.94 1.98 -3.95
C GLN A 173 1.76 1.10 -2.70
N LEU A 174 2.47 1.39 -1.61
CA LEU A 174 2.26 0.72 -0.34
C LEU A 174 0.84 0.92 0.18
N MET A 175 0.33 2.15 0.15
CA MET A 175 -1.04 2.46 0.59
C MET A 175 -2.10 1.74 -0.25
N GLU A 176 -1.92 1.68 -1.57
CA GLU A 176 -2.79 0.92 -2.48
C GLU A 176 -2.79 -0.58 -2.13
N ASN A 177 -1.60 -1.15 -1.91
CA ASN A 177 -1.47 -2.57 -1.54
C ASN A 177 -2.09 -2.86 -0.17
N MET A 178 -1.90 -1.98 0.82
CA MET A 178 -2.50 -2.15 2.15
C MET A 178 -4.02 -1.98 2.14
N ALA A 179 -4.55 -1.06 1.33
CA ALA A 179 -5.98 -0.92 1.13
C ALA A 179 -6.61 -2.18 0.50
N MET A 180 -5.96 -2.76 -0.52
CA MET A 180 -6.41 -4.01 -1.14
C MET A 180 -6.27 -5.22 -0.21
N LEU A 181 -5.27 -5.21 0.69
CA LEU A 181 -5.10 -6.24 1.72
C LEU A 181 -6.23 -6.20 2.75
N ARG A 182 -6.65 -5.00 3.16
CA ARG A 182 -7.66 -4.76 4.20
C ARG A 182 -8.79 -3.86 3.68
N PRO A 183 -9.67 -4.40 2.84
CA PRO A 183 -10.80 -3.65 2.28
C PRO A 183 -11.84 -3.22 3.35
N ASP A 184 -11.76 -3.80 4.53
CA ASP A 184 -12.57 -3.50 5.71
C ASP A 184 -12.12 -2.27 6.50
N ILE A 185 -10.94 -1.68 6.15
CA ILE A 185 -10.40 -0.49 6.80
C ILE A 185 -10.53 0.72 5.88
N SER A 186 -11.07 1.82 6.41
CA SER A 186 -11.04 3.11 5.72
C SER A 186 -9.64 3.69 5.76
N MET A 187 -9.01 3.86 4.59
CA MET A 187 -7.67 4.40 4.46
C MET A 187 -7.68 5.71 3.71
N ARG A 188 -6.97 6.71 4.24
CA ARG A 188 -6.76 8.00 3.60
C ARG A 188 -5.28 8.30 3.49
N PHE A 189 -4.82 8.65 2.29
CA PHE A 189 -3.44 9.06 2.04
C PHE A 189 -3.36 10.48 1.51
N ILE A 190 -2.58 11.33 2.18
CA ILE A 190 -2.37 12.74 1.87
C ILE A 190 -0.88 12.95 1.59
N ASN A 191 -0.53 13.47 0.42
CA ASN A 191 0.83 13.81 0.06
C ASN A 191 0.93 15.29 -0.30
N GLY A 192 1.73 16.06 0.46
CA GLY A 192 1.88 17.49 0.25
C GLY A 192 0.55 18.26 0.32
N GLY A 193 -0.36 17.87 1.21
CA GLY A 193 -1.69 18.47 1.38
C GLY A 193 -2.75 17.97 0.38
N GLN A 194 -2.36 17.18 -0.63
CA GLN A 194 -3.29 16.63 -1.61
C GLN A 194 -3.73 15.22 -1.21
N ASN A 195 -5.05 14.97 -1.23
CA ASN A 195 -5.60 13.63 -1.03
C ASN A 195 -5.31 12.76 -2.27
N LYS A 196 -4.49 11.71 -2.12
CA LYS A 196 -4.08 10.79 -3.19
C LYS A 196 -4.89 9.51 -3.21
N LEU A 197 -5.32 9.03 -2.04
CA LEU A 197 -6.13 7.83 -1.89
C LEU A 197 -7.17 8.05 -0.78
N TYR A 198 -8.38 7.61 -1.03
CA TYR A 198 -9.43 7.50 -0.01
C TYR A 198 -10.26 6.24 -0.26
N THR A 199 -10.40 5.41 0.76
CA THR A 199 -11.20 4.18 0.72
C THR A 199 -12.28 4.21 1.80
N SER A 200 -13.43 3.58 1.50
CA SER A 200 -14.58 3.63 2.41
C SER A 200 -14.51 2.64 3.59
N GLY A 201 -13.67 1.59 3.50
CA GLY A 201 -13.65 0.53 4.52
C GLY A 201 -14.90 -0.36 4.54
N ASN A 202 -15.59 -0.50 3.39
CA ASN A 202 -16.85 -1.25 3.28
C ASN A 202 -16.67 -2.77 3.08
N GLY A 203 -15.45 -3.28 3.08
CA GLY A 203 -15.12 -4.69 2.85
C GLY A 203 -15.22 -5.15 1.40
N ARG A 204 -15.60 -4.27 0.45
CA ARG A 204 -15.83 -4.64 -0.95
C ARG A 204 -14.57 -4.42 -1.78
N LEU A 205 -13.83 -5.49 -2.04
CA LEU A 205 -12.60 -5.43 -2.83
C LEU A 205 -12.83 -4.88 -4.26
N LYS A 206 -13.99 -5.14 -4.88
CA LYS A 206 -14.32 -4.62 -6.21
C LYS A 206 -14.45 -3.10 -6.25
N ASP A 207 -14.99 -2.49 -5.18
CA ASP A 207 -15.11 -1.03 -5.06
C ASP A 207 -13.72 -0.39 -4.92
N LEU A 208 -12.79 -1.07 -4.24
CA LEU A 208 -11.39 -0.64 -4.16
C LEU A 208 -10.68 -0.74 -5.51
N ILE A 209 -10.87 -1.83 -6.24
CA ILE A 209 -10.35 -1.97 -7.60
C ILE A 209 -10.85 -0.84 -8.49
N TYR A 210 -12.14 -0.44 -8.37
CA TYR A 210 -12.68 0.71 -9.07
C TYR A 210 -12.00 2.03 -8.63
N THR A 211 -11.81 2.22 -7.34
CA THR A 211 -11.23 3.44 -6.77
C THR A 211 -9.77 3.63 -7.18
N ILE A 212 -8.97 2.55 -7.20
CA ILE A 212 -7.53 2.59 -7.46
C ILE A 212 -7.23 2.53 -8.96
N TYR A 213 -7.88 1.65 -9.70
CA TYR A 213 -7.56 1.33 -11.09
C TYR A 213 -8.58 1.85 -12.12
N GLY A 214 -9.71 2.38 -11.64
CA GLY A 214 -10.75 2.96 -12.50
C GLY A 214 -11.73 1.95 -13.08
N ARG A 215 -12.69 2.50 -13.85
CA ARG A 215 -13.85 1.75 -14.40
C ARG A 215 -13.41 0.68 -15.39
N GLU A 216 -12.46 0.97 -16.27
CA GLU A 216 -11.99 0.04 -17.31
C GLU A 216 -11.53 -1.29 -16.70
N ILE A 217 -10.71 -1.24 -15.66
CA ILE A 217 -10.21 -2.44 -14.99
C ILE A 217 -11.33 -3.10 -14.18
N SER A 218 -12.06 -2.35 -13.36
CA SER A 218 -13.11 -2.90 -12.50
C SER A 218 -14.25 -3.58 -13.25
N SER A 219 -14.58 -3.17 -14.48
CA SER A 219 -15.59 -3.80 -15.30
C SER A 219 -15.09 -5.08 -15.99
N ASN A 220 -13.78 -5.27 -16.08
CA ASN A 220 -13.16 -6.40 -16.76
C ASN A 220 -12.46 -7.38 -15.81
N VAL A 221 -12.86 -7.42 -14.54
CA VAL A 221 -12.38 -8.42 -13.58
C VAL A 221 -13.44 -9.52 -13.37
N LEU A 222 -12.96 -10.73 -13.13
CA LEU A 222 -13.73 -11.91 -12.78
C LEU A 222 -13.45 -12.25 -11.32
N GLU A 223 -14.49 -12.58 -10.59
CA GLU A 223 -14.35 -13.05 -9.22
C GLU A 223 -13.87 -14.51 -9.21
N ILE A 224 -12.89 -14.80 -8.35
CA ILE A 224 -12.42 -16.15 -8.07
C ILE A 224 -12.68 -16.49 -6.60
N ASN A 225 -13.25 -17.66 -6.40
CA ASN A 225 -13.43 -18.27 -5.08
C ASN A 225 -13.20 -19.77 -5.24
N TYR A 226 -12.10 -20.28 -4.72
CA TYR A 226 -11.71 -21.67 -4.80
C TYR A 226 -11.12 -22.12 -3.47
N GLU A 227 -11.49 -23.30 -3.04
CA GLU A 227 -11.01 -23.90 -1.80
C GLU A 227 -10.59 -25.36 -2.06
N CYS A 228 -9.45 -25.73 -1.49
CA CYS A 228 -8.91 -27.08 -1.51
C CYS A 228 -8.27 -27.44 -0.14
N PRO A 229 -7.87 -28.68 0.10
CA PRO A 229 -7.27 -29.07 1.38
C PRO A 229 -6.00 -28.31 1.78
N LEU A 230 -5.27 -27.73 0.82
CA LEU A 230 -4.00 -27.02 1.02
C LEU A 230 -4.20 -25.53 1.24
N PHE A 231 -5.09 -24.91 0.46
CA PHE A 231 -5.33 -23.46 0.49
C PHE A 231 -6.74 -23.08 0.06
N ALA A 232 -7.12 -21.86 0.42
CA ALA A 232 -8.28 -21.18 -0.14
C ALA A 232 -7.81 -19.91 -0.85
N VAL A 233 -8.34 -19.62 -2.05
CA VAL A 233 -8.07 -18.39 -2.80
C VAL A 233 -9.38 -17.66 -3.08
N THR A 234 -9.39 -16.36 -2.78
CA THR A 234 -10.50 -15.45 -3.07
C THR A 234 -9.97 -14.18 -3.72
N GLY A 235 -10.80 -13.44 -4.44
CA GLY A 235 -10.41 -12.16 -5.02
C GLY A 235 -10.85 -11.99 -6.45
N TYR A 236 -10.03 -11.29 -7.24
CA TYR A 236 -10.36 -10.94 -8.62
C TYR A 236 -9.18 -11.18 -9.55
N ILE A 237 -9.49 -11.69 -10.75
CA ILE A 237 -8.57 -11.87 -11.88
C ILE A 237 -9.09 -11.10 -13.09
N GLY A 238 -8.19 -10.51 -13.87
CA GLY A 238 -8.54 -9.69 -15.02
C GLY A 238 -8.82 -10.51 -16.27
N LYS A 239 -9.77 -10.09 -17.08
CA LYS A 239 -9.91 -10.62 -18.46
C LYS A 239 -8.65 -10.30 -19.25
N PRO A 240 -8.25 -11.11 -20.24
CA PRO A 240 -7.04 -10.89 -21.05
C PRO A 240 -6.91 -9.51 -21.67
N ILE A 241 -8.02 -8.84 -21.94
CA ILE A 241 -8.08 -7.51 -22.56
C ILE A 241 -7.40 -6.43 -21.71
N ILE A 242 -7.36 -6.56 -20.37
CA ILE A 242 -6.72 -5.59 -19.46
C ILE A 242 -5.28 -5.96 -19.09
N SER A 243 -4.66 -6.89 -19.83
CA SER A 243 -3.27 -7.32 -19.60
C SER A 243 -2.26 -6.18 -19.83
N ARG A 244 -1.13 -6.22 -19.11
CA ARG A 244 -0.07 -5.20 -19.16
C ARG A 244 1.27 -5.78 -19.62
N GLY A 245 2.21 -4.91 -20.00
CA GLY A 245 3.57 -5.30 -20.39
C GLY A 245 4.51 -5.59 -19.21
N ASN A 246 4.05 -5.47 -17.97
CA ASN A 246 4.82 -5.75 -16.75
C ASN A 246 3.94 -6.33 -15.65
N ARG A 247 4.56 -6.87 -14.59
CA ARG A 247 3.88 -7.51 -13.46
C ARG A 247 3.37 -6.55 -12.37
N THR A 248 3.26 -5.25 -12.67
CA THR A 248 2.87 -4.25 -11.65
C THR A 248 1.46 -4.47 -11.11
N PHE A 249 0.59 -5.11 -11.90
CA PHE A 249 -0.79 -5.38 -11.55
C PHE A 249 -1.05 -6.83 -11.10
N GLU A 250 0.00 -7.62 -10.89
CA GLU A 250 -0.09 -8.92 -10.24
C GLU A 250 0.05 -8.75 -8.73
N ASN A 251 -1.07 -8.53 -8.04
CA ASN A 251 -1.11 -8.41 -6.60
C ASN A 251 -1.66 -9.69 -6.00
N TYR A 252 -0.96 -10.25 -5.03
CA TYR A 252 -1.42 -11.39 -4.25
C TYR A 252 -0.93 -11.30 -2.82
N TYR A 253 -1.77 -11.81 -1.92
CA TYR A 253 -1.61 -11.74 -0.47
C TYR A 253 -1.71 -13.14 0.10
N ILE A 254 -0.76 -13.53 0.94
CA ILE A 254 -0.74 -14.84 1.59
C ILE A 254 -0.88 -14.64 3.09
N ASN A 255 -1.90 -15.25 3.69
CA ASN A 255 -2.20 -15.17 5.12
C ASN A 255 -2.18 -13.72 5.64
N GLY A 256 -2.82 -12.80 4.90
CA GLY A 256 -2.90 -11.39 5.27
C GLY A 256 -1.61 -10.59 5.07
N ARG A 257 -0.65 -11.06 4.24
CA ARG A 257 0.61 -10.38 3.94
C ARG A 257 0.80 -10.18 2.44
N PHE A 258 1.23 -9.01 2.03
CA PHE A 258 1.68 -8.78 0.66
C PHE A 258 3.03 -9.47 0.45
N VAL A 259 3.09 -10.40 -0.49
CA VAL A 259 4.29 -11.19 -0.78
C VAL A 259 4.63 -11.17 -2.28
N LYS A 260 5.89 -11.44 -2.60
CA LYS A 260 6.35 -11.68 -3.96
C LYS A 260 6.89 -13.12 -4.03
N SER A 261 6.18 -13.99 -4.71
CA SER A 261 6.56 -15.40 -4.88
C SER A 261 6.68 -15.73 -6.35
N ARG A 262 7.82 -16.32 -6.73
CA ARG A 262 8.04 -16.80 -8.10
C ARG A 262 7.06 -17.91 -8.46
N LEU A 263 6.75 -18.79 -7.51
CA LEU A 263 5.80 -19.88 -7.67
C LEU A 263 4.39 -19.37 -8.00
N ILE A 264 3.88 -18.43 -7.21
CA ILE A 264 2.54 -17.86 -7.42
C ILE A 264 2.47 -17.10 -8.75
N ALA A 265 3.48 -16.27 -9.06
CA ALA A 265 3.55 -15.58 -10.33
C ALA A 265 3.57 -16.54 -11.53
N ALA A 266 4.38 -17.62 -11.44
CA ALA A 266 4.45 -18.64 -12.49
C ALA A 266 3.13 -19.39 -12.65
N ALA A 267 2.42 -19.72 -11.55
CA ALA A 267 1.10 -20.35 -11.61
C ALA A 267 0.05 -19.46 -12.28
N ILE A 268 0.05 -18.16 -11.94
CA ILE A 268 -0.80 -17.16 -12.58
C ILE A 268 -0.50 -17.09 -14.08
N GLU A 269 0.76 -16.90 -14.46
CA GLU A 269 1.19 -16.79 -15.86
C GLU A 269 0.85 -18.06 -16.66
N GLN A 270 1.04 -19.25 -16.08
CA GLN A 270 0.71 -20.53 -16.72
C GLN A 270 -0.80 -20.64 -17.01
N ALA A 271 -1.65 -20.25 -16.06
CA ALA A 271 -3.10 -20.28 -16.23
C ALA A 271 -3.57 -19.35 -17.37
N TYR A 272 -2.89 -18.23 -17.54
CA TYR A 272 -3.22 -17.25 -18.59
C TYR A 272 -2.59 -17.55 -19.96
N LYS A 273 -1.64 -18.47 -20.05
CA LYS A 273 -0.90 -18.78 -21.28
C LYS A 273 -1.78 -19.11 -22.49
N PRO A 274 -2.91 -19.84 -22.35
CA PRO A 274 -3.81 -20.10 -23.48
C PRO A 274 -4.60 -18.86 -23.94
N PHE A 275 -4.68 -17.81 -23.13
CA PHE A 275 -5.58 -16.67 -23.34
C PHE A 275 -4.86 -15.37 -23.68
N MET A 276 -3.52 -15.31 -23.51
CA MET A 276 -2.75 -14.09 -23.67
C MET A 276 -1.52 -14.30 -24.55
N MET A 277 -1.09 -13.22 -25.23
CA MET A 277 0.18 -13.20 -25.95
C MET A 277 1.37 -13.27 -24.99
N GLN A 278 2.51 -13.74 -25.48
CA GLN A 278 3.76 -13.74 -24.73
C GLN A 278 4.12 -12.32 -24.26
N HIS A 279 4.80 -12.24 -23.10
CA HIS A 279 5.20 -10.98 -22.46
C HIS A 279 4.06 -10.04 -22.07
N ARG A 280 2.86 -10.60 -21.89
CA ARG A 280 1.73 -9.89 -21.28
C ARG A 280 1.44 -10.52 -19.93
N TYR A 281 1.12 -9.66 -18.97
CA TYR A 281 0.87 -10.04 -17.58
C TYR A 281 -0.55 -9.67 -17.18
N PRO A 282 -1.26 -10.54 -16.46
CA PRO A 282 -2.64 -10.28 -16.10
C PRO A 282 -2.76 -9.26 -14.97
N PHE A 283 -3.96 -8.73 -14.80
CA PHE A 283 -4.36 -8.06 -13.57
C PHE A 283 -4.83 -9.13 -12.58
N THR A 284 -4.31 -9.10 -11.36
CA THR A 284 -4.79 -9.98 -10.28
C THR A 284 -4.80 -9.25 -8.95
N VAL A 285 -5.79 -9.56 -8.11
CA VAL A 285 -5.83 -9.23 -6.69
C VAL A 285 -6.35 -10.47 -5.97
N LEU A 286 -5.43 -11.28 -5.46
CA LEU A 286 -5.73 -12.59 -4.89
C LEU A 286 -5.39 -12.61 -3.39
N HIS A 287 -6.33 -13.07 -2.57
CA HIS A 287 -6.13 -13.38 -1.16
C HIS A 287 -6.06 -14.90 -1.01
N ILE A 288 -4.89 -15.40 -0.64
CA ILE A 288 -4.60 -16.82 -0.52
C ILE A 288 -4.40 -17.14 0.96
N LYS A 289 -5.23 -18.02 1.49
CA LYS A 289 -5.10 -18.56 2.85
C LYS A 289 -4.49 -19.95 2.75
N ILE A 290 -3.28 -20.12 3.22
CA ILE A 290 -2.53 -21.39 3.23
C ILE A 290 -2.36 -21.83 4.68
N LYS A 291 -2.42 -23.12 4.93
CA LYS A 291 -2.16 -23.67 6.27
C LYS A 291 -0.76 -23.28 6.74
N PRO A 292 -0.59 -22.79 7.99
CA PRO A 292 0.71 -22.36 8.51
C PRO A 292 1.82 -23.42 8.39
N GLU A 293 1.46 -24.69 8.54
CA GLU A 293 2.37 -25.84 8.42
C GLU A 293 3.00 -26.00 7.03
N LEU A 294 2.36 -25.48 5.98
CA LEU A 294 2.79 -25.60 4.59
C LEU A 294 3.62 -24.42 4.10
N ILE A 295 3.84 -23.42 4.94
CA ILE A 295 4.50 -22.17 4.55
C ILE A 295 5.53 -21.73 5.59
N ASP A 296 6.72 -21.39 5.12
CA ASP A 296 7.72 -20.70 5.94
C ASP A 296 7.79 -19.22 5.49
N VAL A 297 7.43 -18.32 6.40
CA VAL A 297 7.40 -16.87 6.19
C VAL A 297 8.70 -16.19 6.65
N ASN A 298 9.56 -16.90 7.41
CA ASN A 298 10.76 -16.33 8.02
C ASN A 298 12.00 -16.43 7.11
N VAL A 299 11.83 -16.23 5.80
CA VAL A 299 12.90 -16.38 4.80
C VAL A 299 13.69 -15.09 4.59
N HIS A 300 13.03 -13.90 4.69
CA HIS A 300 13.63 -12.60 4.40
C HIS A 300 13.26 -11.55 5.46
N PRO A 301 14.20 -10.63 5.83
CA PRO A 301 13.92 -9.58 6.83
C PRO A 301 12.66 -8.74 6.54
N ALA A 302 12.42 -8.42 5.28
CA ALA A 302 11.22 -7.67 4.83
C ALA A 302 9.95 -8.53 4.75
N LYS A 303 10.01 -9.85 5.04
CA LYS A 303 8.88 -10.80 5.01
C LYS A 303 8.12 -10.84 3.67
N MET A 304 8.79 -10.47 2.58
CA MET A 304 8.17 -10.42 1.25
C MET A 304 8.36 -11.71 0.45
N GLU A 305 9.21 -12.63 0.92
CA GLU A 305 9.44 -13.94 0.32
C GLU A 305 8.95 -15.04 1.25
N VAL A 306 8.38 -16.07 0.65
CA VAL A 306 7.83 -17.23 1.36
C VAL A 306 8.30 -18.49 0.68
N ARG A 307 8.53 -19.55 1.46
CA ARG A 307 8.79 -20.90 0.97
C ARG A 307 7.59 -21.79 1.24
N PHE A 308 7.29 -22.68 0.31
CA PHE A 308 6.19 -23.62 0.40
C PHE A 308 6.75 -25.04 0.56
N GLN A 309 6.09 -25.89 1.33
CA GLN A 309 6.50 -27.28 1.47
C GLN A 309 6.06 -28.14 0.27
N GLN A 310 4.90 -27.84 -0.31
CA GLN A 310 4.31 -28.60 -1.43
C GLN A 310 4.19 -27.72 -2.68
N GLU A 311 5.33 -27.24 -3.19
CA GLU A 311 5.39 -26.25 -4.27
C GLU A 311 4.65 -26.69 -5.53
N ASN A 312 4.88 -27.92 -6.00
CA ASN A 312 4.28 -28.40 -7.26
C ASN A 312 2.75 -28.51 -7.16
N GLU A 313 2.24 -29.03 -6.04
CA GLU A 313 0.81 -29.22 -5.85
C GLU A 313 0.08 -27.88 -5.72
N ILE A 314 0.63 -26.93 -4.97
CA ILE A 314 0.11 -25.57 -4.87
C ILE A 314 0.11 -24.88 -6.24
N TYR A 315 1.20 -25.05 -7.01
CA TYR A 315 1.32 -24.48 -8.35
C TYR A 315 0.22 -25.01 -9.29
N GLU A 316 0.05 -26.33 -9.37
CA GLU A 316 -0.92 -26.96 -10.28
C GLU A 316 -2.36 -26.63 -9.89
N LEU A 317 -2.70 -26.71 -8.61
CA LEU A 317 -4.05 -26.41 -8.13
C LEU A 317 -4.41 -24.92 -8.31
N LEU A 318 -3.47 -24.01 -8.05
CA LEU A 318 -3.71 -22.57 -8.24
C LEU A 318 -3.85 -22.23 -9.74
N ALA A 319 -2.97 -22.77 -10.58
CA ALA A 319 -3.06 -22.57 -12.03
C ALA A 319 -4.38 -23.12 -12.58
N GLY A 320 -4.80 -24.31 -12.17
CA GLY A 320 -6.08 -24.93 -12.55
C GLY A 320 -7.29 -24.12 -12.08
N ALA A 321 -7.26 -23.61 -10.85
CA ALA A 321 -8.35 -22.76 -10.31
C ALA A 321 -8.55 -21.47 -11.13
N ILE A 322 -7.44 -20.80 -11.48
CA ILE A 322 -7.46 -19.58 -12.29
C ILE A 322 -7.92 -19.91 -13.72
N GLU A 323 -7.37 -20.95 -14.35
CA GLU A 323 -7.75 -21.37 -15.70
C GLU A 323 -9.23 -21.73 -15.78
N ASN A 324 -9.76 -22.48 -14.81
CA ASN A 324 -11.18 -22.83 -14.75
C ASN A 324 -12.07 -21.58 -14.62
N THR A 325 -11.66 -20.59 -13.84
CA THR A 325 -12.37 -19.32 -13.70
C THR A 325 -12.39 -18.55 -15.02
N LEU A 326 -11.29 -18.59 -15.80
CA LEU A 326 -11.21 -17.98 -17.11
C LEU A 326 -12.08 -18.73 -18.13
N ARG A 327 -12.07 -20.06 -18.19
CA ARG A 327 -12.86 -20.88 -19.10
C ARG A 327 -14.37 -20.79 -18.83
N GLY A 328 -14.77 -20.64 -17.56
CA GLY A 328 -16.18 -20.58 -17.14
C GLY A 328 -16.93 -19.31 -17.53
N LYS A 329 -16.28 -18.34 -18.14
CA LYS A 329 -16.87 -17.09 -18.64
C LYS A 329 -16.62 -16.98 -20.15
N GLU A 330 -17.67 -16.86 -20.93
CA GLU A 330 -17.57 -16.53 -22.34
C GLU A 330 -16.92 -15.16 -22.49
N PHE A 331 -15.75 -15.09 -23.17
CA PHE A 331 -15.06 -13.84 -23.50
C PHE A 331 -15.66 -13.14 -24.73
N ILE A 332 -16.86 -13.54 -25.18
CA ILE A 332 -17.59 -12.85 -26.24
C ILE A 332 -17.87 -11.45 -25.69
N PRO A 333 -17.34 -10.37 -26.32
CA PRO A 333 -17.80 -9.04 -25.99
C PRO A 333 -19.30 -9.05 -26.21
N ASP A 334 -20.09 -8.72 -25.19
CA ASP A 334 -21.46 -8.30 -25.41
C ASP A 334 -21.37 -7.11 -26.36
N VAL A 335 -21.49 -7.38 -27.64
CA VAL A 335 -21.92 -6.40 -28.61
C VAL A 335 -23.39 -6.21 -28.29
N SER A 336 -23.65 -5.50 -27.19
CA SER A 336 -24.95 -4.89 -26.98
C SER A 336 -25.08 -3.94 -28.16
N ASP A 337 -25.83 -4.47 -29.15
CA ASP A 337 -26.42 -3.68 -30.19
C ASP A 337 -27.04 -2.46 -29.48
N ASP A 338 -26.42 -1.29 -29.69
CA ASP A 338 -26.99 0.01 -29.28
C ASP A 338 -28.27 0.28 -30.11
N GLY A 339 -29.06 -0.76 -30.30
CA GLY A 339 -30.45 -0.72 -30.73
C GLY A 339 -31.18 0.07 -29.66
N LYS A 340 -31.47 1.32 -30.00
CA LYS A 340 -32.36 2.22 -29.32
C LYS A 340 -33.62 1.51 -28.83
N ALA A 341 -33.56 0.81 -27.72
CA ALA A 341 -34.72 0.54 -26.92
C ALA A 341 -35.04 1.82 -26.17
N GLU A 342 -35.96 2.60 -26.73
CA GLU A 342 -36.65 3.64 -25.98
C GLU A 342 -37.29 3.01 -24.73
N LYS A 343 -36.52 2.89 -23.68
CA LYS A 343 -37.07 2.70 -22.35
C LYS A 343 -37.77 4.02 -22.01
N LYS A 344 -39.10 3.98 -22.13
CA LYS A 344 -39.98 4.95 -21.46
C LYS A 344 -39.47 5.03 -20.02
N VAL A 345 -38.67 6.05 -19.74
CA VAL A 345 -38.31 6.45 -18.38
C VAL A 345 -39.64 6.88 -17.77
N GLN A 346 -40.20 6.05 -16.93
CA GLN A 346 -41.17 6.49 -15.95
C GLN A 346 -40.37 7.45 -15.06
N GLU A 347 -40.55 8.74 -15.27
CA GLU A 347 -40.12 9.78 -14.34
C GLU A 347 -40.70 9.46 -12.97
N LYS A 348 -39.92 8.79 -12.14
CA LYS A 348 -40.17 8.83 -10.71
C LYS A 348 -39.96 10.29 -10.32
N GLN A 349 -41.05 11.01 -10.09
CA GLN A 349 -41.02 12.33 -9.48
C GLN A 349 -40.14 12.25 -8.24
N LYS A 350 -38.97 12.85 -8.33
CA LYS A 350 -38.10 13.06 -7.18
C LYS A 350 -38.86 13.98 -6.23
N LEU A 351 -39.29 13.46 -5.09
CA LEU A 351 -39.80 14.30 -4.01
C LEU A 351 -38.69 15.29 -3.66
N PRO A 352 -39.00 16.60 -3.66
CA PRO A 352 -38.00 17.62 -3.35
C PRO A 352 -37.49 17.43 -1.92
N GLU A 353 -36.17 17.64 -1.73
CA GLU A 353 -35.53 17.53 -0.44
C GLU A 353 -36.18 18.48 0.60
N PRO A 354 -36.18 18.16 1.90
CA PRO A 354 -36.89 18.95 2.91
C PRO A 354 -36.49 20.44 2.97
N PHE A 355 -35.31 20.78 2.42
CA PHE A 355 -34.81 22.16 2.35
C PHE A 355 -35.43 22.95 1.18
N GLU A 356 -35.67 22.28 0.05
CA GLU A 356 -36.35 22.90 -1.12
C GLU A 356 -37.82 23.16 -0.87
N GLN A 357 -38.51 22.30 -0.12
CA GLN A 357 -39.90 22.51 0.28
C GLN A 357 -40.09 23.76 1.12
N ARG A 358 -39.19 24.01 2.09
CA ARG A 358 -39.22 25.23 2.90
C ARG A 358 -38.95 26.51 2.07
N ARG A 359 -38.06 26.43 1.09
CA ARG A 359 -37.76 27.55 0.17
C ARG A 359 -38.91 27.85 -0.76
N LEU A 360 -39.60 26.84 -1.29
CA LEU A 360 -40.77 26.98 -2.14
C LEU A 360 -41.99 27.52 -1.36
N GLN A 361 -42.15 27.15 -0.07
CA GLN A 361 -43.18 27.69 0.81
C GLN A 361 -42.92 29.15 1.12
N ALA A 362 -41.70 29.54 1.46
CA ALA A 362 -41.32 30.93 1.68
C ALA A 362 -41.45 31.81 0.43
N MET A 363 -41.23 31.28 -0.77
CA MET A 363 -41.45 32.00 -2.04
C MET A 363 -42.95 32.20 -2.35
N LYS A 364 -43.85 31.27 -1.95
CA LYS A 364 -45.31 31.41 -2.14
C LYS A 364 -45.93 32.45 -1.20
N GLU A 365 -45.32 32.74 -0.04
CA GLU A 365 -45.77 33.75 0.91
C GLU A 365 -45.38 35.17 0.50
N ILE A 366 -44.39 35.34 -0.41
CA ILE A 366 -43.85 36.65 -0.82
C ILE A 366 -44.55 37.21 -2.09
N ILE A 367 -45.28 36.38 -2.86
CA ILE A 367 -45.91 36.77 -4.11
C ILE A 367 -47.41 36.99 -3.85
N PRO A 368 -47.95 38.24 -3.91
CA PRO A 368 -49.38 38.45 -3.80
C PRO A 368 -50.11 37.89 -5.03
N PRO A 369 -51.35 37.35 -4.86
CA PRO A 369 -52.09 36.72 -5.95
C PRO A 369 -52.41 37.74 -7.03
N PRO A 370 -52.32 37.35 -8.34
CA PRO A 370 -52.69 38.26 -9.42
C PRO A 370 -54.21 38.57 -9.40
N PRO A 371 -54.63 39.76 -9.80
CA PRO A 371 -56.05 40.13 -9.79
C PRO A 371 -56.81 39.35 -10.84
N ALA A 372 -58.06 39.03 -10.52
CA ALA A 372 -58.99 38.24 -11.33
C ALA A 372 -59.26 38.88 -12.69
N GLU A 373 -58.99 38.16 -13.77
CA GLU A 373 -59.36 38.58 -15.14
C GLU A 373 -60.81 38.27 -15.44
N HIS A 374 -61.51 39.28 -15.89
CA HIS A 374 -62.85 39.19 -16.50
C HIS A 374 -62.76 38.52 -17.86
N LYS A 375 -63.67 37.57 -18.08
CA LYS A 375 -63.97 36.96 -19.39
C LYS A 375 -64.49 37.99 -20.38
N ILE A 376 -63.85 38.13 -21.54
CA ILE A 376 -64.48 38.63 -22.75
C ILE A 376 -64.16 37.64 -23.89
N GLN A 377 -65.23 37.29 -24.59
CA GLN A 377 -65.26 36.36 -25.70
C GLN A 377 -64.86 37.00 -27.03
N ASN A 378 -64.43 36.16 -27.94
CA ASN A 378 -64.53 36.19 -29.41
C ASN A 378 -63.52 37.01 -30.22
N GLU A 379 -62.88 36.38 -31.10
CA GLU A 379 -63.06 36.15 -32.53
C GLU A 379 -61.76 36.26 -33.37
N GLN A 380 -61.59 35.25 -34.19
CA GLN A 380 -60.99 35.29 -35.55
C GLN A 380 -59.47 35.48 -35.77
N LYS A 381 -58.89 34.42 -36.30
CA LYS A 381 -57.70 34.40 -37.17
C LYS A 381 -57.85 35.41 -38.35
N PRO A 382 -56.77 35.92 -38.98
CA PRO A 382 -55.82 35.07 -39.73
C PRO A 382 -54.34 35.58 -39.80
N SER A 383 -53.50 34.60 -40.10
CA SER A 383 -52.34 34.53 -41.01
C SER A 383 -51.25 35.61 -41.04
N ALA A 384 -50.04 35.07 -40.98
CA ALA A 384 -48.87 35.31 -41.82
C ALA A 384 -47.81 36.39 -41.42
N GLU A 385 -46.61 35.88 -41.24
CA GLU A 385 -45.35 36.44 -41.69
C GLU A 385 -44.90 37.82 -41.22
N HIS A 386 -43.88 37.86 -40.44
CA HIS A 386 -42.61 38.52 -40.71
C HIS A 386 -41.60 38.38 -39.53
N LYS A 387 -40.58 37.51 -39.75
CA LYS A 387 -39.12 37.81 -39.76
C LYS A 387 -38.54 38.47 -38.53
N THR A 388 -37.80 37.61 -37.74
CA THR A 388 -36.33 37.57 -37.82
C THR A 388 -35.66 38.90 -38.09
N GLN A 389 -35.04 39.48 -37.07
CA GLN A 389 -33.79 40.30 -37.17
C GLN A 389 -33.44 41.05 -35.88
N SER A 390 -33.48 40.43 -34.71
CA SER A 390 -32.99 41.16 -33.53
C SER A 390 -32.19 40.32 -32.51
N GLU A 391 -31.92 39.03 -32.78
CA GLU A 391 -31.16 38.20 -31.83
C GLU A 391 -29.72 37.87 -32.24
N GLN A 392 -29.18 38.50 -33.30
CA GLN A 392 -27.78 38.29 -33.73
C GLN A 392 -26.82 39.45 -33.40
N LYS A 393 -27.22 40.45 -32.62
CA LYS A 393 -26.37 41.61 -32.31
C LYS A 393 -25.79 41.62 -30.89
N ILE A 394 -26.22 40.73 -30.01
CA ILE A 394 -25.74 40.71 -28.61
C ILE A 394 -24.57 39.74 -28.39
N PHE A 395 -24.25 38.88 -29.39
CA PHE A 395 -23.15 37.89 -29.25
C PHE A 395 -21.82 38.32 -29.88
N LYS A 396 -21.70 39.53 -30.45
CA LYS A 396 -20.46 40.03 -31.05
C LYS A 396 -19.74 41.15 -30.31
N GLU A 397 -20.30 41.74 -29.26
CA GLU A 397 -19.64 42.81 -28.52
C GLU A 397 -18.88 42.39 -27.26
N ASN A 398 -18.94 41.11 -26.85
CA ASN A 398 -18.19 40.65 -25.69
C ASN A 398 -16.87 39.93 -26.02
N LYS A 399 -16.35 40.06 -27.27
CA LYS A 399 -15.09 39.43 -27.69
C LYS A 399 -13.95 40.39 -28.07
N ILE A 400 -14.15 41.70 -27.82
CA ILE A 400 -13.16 42.75 -28.23
C ILE A 400 -12.61 43.59 -27.04
N GLN A 401 -12.85 43.19 -25.79
CA GLN A 401 -12.33 43.95 -24.63
C GLN A 401 -11.35 43.19 -23.73
N SER A 402 -10.74 42.11 -24.17
CA SER A 402 -9.69 41.42 -23.39
C SER A 402 -8.30 41.36 -24.03
N GLU A 403 -8.07 42.12 -25.11
CA GLU A 403 -6.72 42.26 -25.71
C GLU A 403 -6.31 43.71 -25.79
N GLN A 404 -5.91 44.32 -24.70
CA GLN A 404 -5.01 45.47 -24.67
C GLN A 404 -4.56 45.76 -23.25
N LYS A 405 -3.32 45.38 -22.91
CA LYS A 405 -2.30 46.16 -22.19
C LYS A 405 -1.20 45.28 -21.64
N LEU A 406 -0.16 45.13 -22.41
CA LEU A 406 1.20 44.91 -21.93
C LEU A 406 2.03 46.11 -22.36
N PRO A 407 2.70 46.83 -21.47
CA PRO A 407 3.67 47.81 -21.89
C PRO A 407 5.01 47.14 -22.16
N LYS A 408 5.54 47.41 -23.35
CA LYS A 408 6.96 47.25 -23.69
C LYS A 408 7.76 48.27 -22.88
N ASN A 409 8.85 47.86 -22.28
CA ASN A 409 10.05 48.69 -22.27
C ASN A 409 11.30 47.79 -22.30
N GLU A 410 12.09 48.19 -23.24
CA GLU A 410 13.44 47.77 -23.56
C GLU A 410 14.40 48.10 -22.42
N GLU A 411 15.40 47.26 -22.25
CA GLU A 411 16.82 47.65 -22.29
C GLU A 411 17.68 46.45 -21.98
N GLN A 412 18.45 46.03 -22.99
CA GLN A 412 19.63 45.20 -22.82
C GLN A 412 20.80 46.08 -22.41
N PRO A 413 21.78 45.52 -21.68
CA PRO A 413 23.15 45.61 -22.19
C PRO A 413 23.85 44.29 -22.36
N LYS A 414 24.51 44.15 -23.46
CA LYS A 414 25.59 43.25 -23.78
C LYS A 414 26.75 43.45 -22.83
N VAL A 415 27.43 42.35 -22.42
CA VAL A 415 28.88 42.20 -22.37
C VAL A 415 29.24 40.72 -22.06
N LEU A 416 29.78 40.05 -23.00
CA LEU A 416 31.06 39.33 -23.15
C LEU A 416 31.45 38.26 -22.10
N SER A 417 31.56 37.07 -22.59
CA SER A 417 32.74 36.25 -22.91
C SER A 417 33.05 35.10 -21.96
N LYS A 418 33.06 33.93 -22.62
CA LYS A 418 34.03 32.82 -22.46
C LYS A 418 34.21 32.19 -21.09
N LEU A 419 33.69 30.99 -20.94
CA LEU A 419 34.51 29.87 -20.40
C LEU A 419 33.93 28.54 -20.87
N SER A 420 34.82 27.78 -21.46
CA SER A 420 34.72 26.51 -22.15
C SER A 420 34.28 25.36 -21.20
N GLU A 421 33.35 24.55 -21.70
CA GLU A 421 33.06 23.20 -21.18
C GLU A 421 34.17 22.23 -21.60
N PRO A 422 34.54 21.24 -20.75
CA PRO A 422 35.24 20.04 -21.24
C PRO A 422 34.23 18.95 -21.58
N VAL A 423 34.12 18.64 -22.86
CA VAL A 423 33.48 17.45 -23.40
C VAL A 423 34.34 16.24 -23.03
N CYS A 424 33.80 15.31 -22.26
CA CYS A 424 34.38 13.98 -22.09
C CYS A 424 33.88 13.06 -23.24
N GLU A 425 34.73 12.87 -24.23
CA GLU A 425 34.57 11.83 -25.24
C GLU A 425 34.78 10.44 -24.61
N TYR A 426 33.74 9.60 -24.66
CA TYR A 426 33.86 8.15 -24.46
C TYR A 426 34.28 7.50 -25.76
N LYS A 427 35.54 7.05 -25.84
CA LYS A 427 36.05 6.20 -26.91
C LYS A 427 35.39 4.83 -26.81
N ALA A 428 34.73 4.44 -27.90
CA ALA A 428 34.29 3.08 -28.14
C ALA A 428 35.51 2.20 -28.48
N GLU A 429 35.83 1.23 -27.66
CA GLU A 429 36.79 0.18 -27.99
C GLU A 429 36.12 -0.93 -28.81
N LYS A 430 36.84 -1.28 -29.88
CA LYS A 430 36.47 -2.22 -30.91
C LYS A 430 36.34 -3.65 -30.38
N LYS A 431 35.25 -4.31 -30.78
CA LYS A 431 35.07 -5.77 -30.76
C LYS A 431 36.19 -6.46 -31.53
N GLN A 432 36.95 -7.32 -30.86
CA GLN A 432 37.73 -8.36 -31.52
C GLN A 432 36.90 -9.65 -31.53
N THR A 433 36.59 -10.09 -32.72
CA THR A 433 36.11 -11.41 -33.10
C THR A 433 37.15 -12.47 -32.79
N ILE A 434 36.82 -13.43 -31.97
CA ILE A 434 37.54 -14.72 -31.86
C ILE A 434 36.65 -15.78 -32.48
N LYS A 435 37.22 -16.44 -33.47
CA LYS A 435 36.65 -17.53 -34.27
C LYS A 435 36.63 -18.82 -33.44
N ASP A 436 35.69 -19.64 -33.80
CA ASP A 436 35.45 -21.05 -33.58
C ASP A 436 36.60 -21.92 -33.09
N SER A 437 36.37 -22.71 -32.05
CA SER A 437 36.90 -24.06 -31.95
C SER A 437 35.85 -24.95 -31.27
N ASP A 438 35.30 -25.85 -32.08
CA ASP A 438 34.59 -27.05 -31.69
C ASP A 438 35.37 -27.87 -30.68
N SER A 439 34.72 -28.35 -29.58
CA SER A 439 34.76 -29.77 -29.20
C SER A 439 34.13 -30.08 -27.84
N LYS A 440 33.21 -31.02 -27.89
CA LYS A 440 32.96 -32.07 -26.91
C LYS A 440 32.44 -31.69 -25.53
N TRP A 441 31.11 -31.75 -25.39
CA TRP A 441 30.46 -32.16 -24.16
C TRP A 441 30.07 -33.64 -24.26
N GLU A 442 30.97 -34.54 -23.81
CA GLU A 442 30.64 -35.91 -23.44
C GLU A 442 30.23 -35.93 -21.97
N SER A 443 29.08 -36.50 -21.78
CA SER A 443 28.48 -37.10 -20.59
C SER A 443 29.41 -37.37 -19.40
N ALA A 444 29.11 -36.75 -18.27
CA ALA A 444 29.53 -37.19 -16.94
C ALA A 444 28.32 -37.75 -16.18
N SER A 445 27.84 -38.92 -16.62
CA SER A 445 27.08 -39.86 -15.81
C SER A 445 28.07 -40.86 -15.21
N GLY A 446 28.50 -40.66 -13.96
CA GLY A 446 29.40 -41.63 -13.34
C GLY A 446 30.12 -41.19 -12.08
N ILE A 447 29.44 -40.51 -11.12
CA ILE A 447 29.95 -40.42 -9.74
C ILE A 447 28.75 -40.52 -8.77
N HIS A 448 28.15 -41.71 -8.72
CA HIS A 448 27.27 -42.11 -7.64
C HIS A 448 27.49 -43.59 -7.36
N LYS A 449 28.65 -43.91 -6.75
CA LYS A 449 28.91 -45.17 -6.03
C LYS A 449 30.32 -45.12 -5.47
N ARG A 450 30.47 -44.57 -4.25
CA ARG A 450 31.55 -44.83 -3.27
C ARG A 450 31.56 -43.68 -2.23
N ILE A 451 30.62 -43.67 -1.32
CA ILE A 451 30.73 -43.18 0.06
C ILE A 451 29.56 -43.83 0.79
N GLY A 452 29.81 -45.04 1.22
CA GLY A 452 28.87 -45.86 1.96
C GLY A 452 29.57 -47.06 2.57
N GLN A 453 30.63 -46.79 3.34
CA GLN A 453 31.29 -47.73 4.24
C GLN A 453 32.48 -46.95 4.84
N ASP A 454 32.26 -46.33 6.00
CA ASP A 454 33.21 -46.04 7.08
C ASP A 454 32.65 -44.90 7.99
N VAL A 455 31.55 -45.22 8.68
CA VAL A 455 31.17 -44.53 9.94
C VAL A 455 30.48 -45.54 10.83
N SER A 456 31.21 -46.53 11.29
CA SER A 456 30.76 -47.42 12.36
C SER A 456 31.97 -47.90 13.16
N GLN A 457 32.74 -46.99 13.72
CA GLN A 457 33.72 -47.27 14.79
C GLN A 457 34.31 -45.91 15.24
N THR A 458 33.61 -45.15 16.08
CA THR A 458 34.18 -44.24 17.08
C THR A 458 33.05 -43.67 17.95
N VAL A 459 32.38 -44.56 18.66
CA VAL A 459 31.55 -44.21 19.84
C VAL A 459 32.06 -45.09 20.96
N ASN A 460 33.10 -44.64 21.63
CA ASN A 460 33.47 -45.06 22.98
C ASN A 460 34.69 -44.24 23.37
N GLN A 461 34.48 -43.21 24.17
CA GLN A 461 35.38 -42.68 25.22
C GLN A 461 35.04 -41.19 25.45
N MET A 462 34.04 -40.96 26.27
CA MET A 462 33.92 -39.70 27.04
C MET A 462 33.88 -40.10 28.53
N PRO A 463 34.66 -39.47 29.41
CA PRO A 463 34.63 -39.70 30.83
C PRO A 463 33.38 -39.14 31.50
N PRO A 464 32.91 -39.74 32.62
CA PRO A 464 31.68 -39.33 33.29
C PRO A 464 31.86 -37.98 34.01
N GLN A 465 30.87 -37.10 33.88
CA GLN A 465 30.73 -35.86 34.66
C GLN A 465 30.22 -36.18 36.07
N PRO A 466 30.60 -35.42 37.11
CA PRO A 466 30.20 -35.65 38.49
C PRO A 466 28.74 -35.22 38.74
N GLU A 467 28.00 -36.08 39.41
CA GLU A 467 26.63 -35.85 39.91
C GLU A 467 26.59 -34.70 40.90
N GLN A 468 25.81 -33.64 40.61
CA GLN A 468 25.41 -32.61 41.58
C GLN A 468 24.20 -33.11 42.35
N LYS A 469 24.35 -33.28 43.67
CA LYS A 469 23.28 -33.56 44.61
C LYS A 469 22.29 -32.40 44.69
N LEU A 470 21.04 -32.70 44.38
CA LEU A 470 19.89 -31.82 44.67
C LEU A 470 19.60 -31.83 46.18
N GLU A 471 19.83 -30.72 46.83
CA GLU A 471 19.32 -30.47 48.18
C GLU A 471 17.85 -30.03 48.07
N LYS A 472 17.00 -30.66 48.91
CA LYS A 472 15.58 -30.36 49.07
C LYS A 472 15.41 -29.06 49.85
N PRO A 473 14.46 -28.16 49.52
CA PRO A 473 14.18 -27.01 50.38
C PRO A 473 13.36 -27.43 51.63
N GLU A 474 13.82 -26.97 52.77
CA GLU A 474 13.15 -27.07 54.07
C GLU A 474 11.86 -26.22 54.08
N GLN A 475 10.82 -26.84 54.60
CA GLN A 475 9.56 -26.15 54.98
C GLN A 475 9.79 -25.31 56.22
N GLN A 476 9.64 -23.98 56.09
CA GLN A 476 9.44 -23.10 57.21
C GLN A 476 7.96 -22.87 57.44
N THR A 477 7.52 -23.36 58.59
CA THR A 477 6.20 -23.18 59.22
C THR A 477 5.99 -21.74 59.69
N LEU A 478 4.77 -21.32 59.51
CA LEU A 478 4.13 -20.11 60.04
C LEU A 478 4.34 -19.90 61.56
N PHE A 479 4.61 -18.64 61.88
CA PHE A 479 3.93 -17.93 62.99
C PHE A 479 3.75 -16.47 62.57
#